data_b4f6707aa9b69ac1c616a83fbefb79d7
#
_entry.id   b4f6707aa9b69ac1c616a83fbefb79d7
#
_cell.length_a   1.000
_cell.length_b   1.000
_cell.length_c   1.000
_cell.angle_alpha   90.00
_cell.angle_beta   90.00
_cell.angle_gamma   90.00
#
_symmetry.space_group_name_H-M   'P 1'
#
loop_
_entity.id
_entity.type
_entity.pdbx_description
1 polymer ?
#
loop_
_entity_poly.entity_id
_entity_poly.type
_entity_poly.pdbx_seq_one_letter_code
_entity_poly.pdbx_strand_id
1 'polypeptide(L)'
;MMNELGMDFYLTGGTALSRAYYHHRFSDDLDFFTHNDPDFLNHVKLFLRALNDSEEYEIDTKIAPQMTQDFSRLFIQSTGKNDKVFLKIDFVNDIPIHYGEIIDDKVFGKLDSVENILINKITALTRFEPKDIADIWMISKNNTFSWKDIVIKAKNKDVGVNEEQAAGIIRSFPPTLSLVRPRCL
;
A
#
# COMPACT_ATOMS: atom_id res chain seq x y z
N MET A 1 5.49 -15.24 -7.52
CA MET A 1 4.22 -15.14 -8.31
C MET A 1 4.19 -13.88 -9.19
N MET A 2 4.13 -12.64 -8.71
CA MET A 2 4.01 -11.44 -9.57
C MET A 2 5.13 -11.35 -10.63
N ASN A 3 6.38 -11.45 -10.20
CA ASN A 3 7.54 -11.41 -11.11
C ASN A 3 7.57 -12.57 -12.11
N GLU A 4 7.15 -13.76 -11.70
CA GLU A 4 7.08 -14.96 -12.56
C GLU A 4 6.02 -14.80 -13.65
N LEU A 5 4.96 -14.03 -13.36
CA LEU A 5 3.89 -13.73 -14.31
C LEU A 5 4.19 -12.52 -15.20
N GLY A 6 5.36 -11.89 -15.04
CA GLY A 6 5.77 -10.72 -15.83
C GLY A 6 4.92 -9.47 -15.55
N MET A 7 4.28 -9.40 -14.38
CA MET A 7 3.45 -8.26 -14.00
C MET A 7 4.28 -7.13 -13.40
N ASP A 8 3.94 -5.90 -13.75
CA ASP A 8 4.65 -4.70 -13.31
C ASP A 8 4.01 -4.03 -12.07
N PHE A 9 3.47 -4.87 -11.16
CA PHE A 9 2.96 -4.40 -9.88
C PHE A 9 4.08 -4.28 -8.85
N TYR A 10 3.99 -3.26 -8.01
CA TYR A 10 4.87 -3.06 -6.86
C TYR A 10 4.05 -2.96 -5.57
N LEU A 11 4.58 -3.52 -4.48
CA LEU A 11 3.97 -3.42 -3.16
C LEU A 11 4.21 -2.01 -2.60
N THR A 12 3.15 -1.37 -2.12
CA THR A 12 3.17 -0.02 -1.57
C THR A 12 2.45 0.06 -0.20
N GLY A 13 2.21 1.26 0.26
CA GLY A 13 1.37 1.55 1.41
C GLY A 13 1.93 1.11 2.75
N GLY A 14 1.01 0.82 3.67
CA GLY A 14 1.36 0.47 5.04
C GLY A 14 2.14 -0.84 5.17
N THR A 15 1.87 -1.81 4.32
CA THR A 15 2.54 -3.12 4.38
C THR A 15 3.97 -3.03 3.86
N ALA A 16 4.25 -2.29 2.79
CA ALA A 16 5.62 -2.01 2.37
C ALA A 16 6.42 -1.34 3.50
N LEU A 17 5.86 -0.30 4.15
CA LEU A 17 6.53 0.37 5.27
C LEU A 17 6.74 -0.55 6.48
N SER A 18 5.72 -1.33 6.85
CA SER A 18 5.77 -2.12 8.08
C SER A 18 6.53 -3.44 7.93
N ARG A 19 6.60 -4.01 6.73
CA ARG A 19 7.23 -5.33 6.52
C ARG A 19 8.62 -5.25 5.88
N ALA A 20 8.83 -4.28 4.96
CA ALA A 20 10.10 -4.14 4.27
C ALA A 20 10.99 -3.04 4.88
N TYR A 21 10.43 -1.90 5.29
CA TYR A 21 11.26 -0.74 5.68
C TYR A 21 11.47 -0.57 7.19
N TYR A 22 10.37 -0.52 8.00
CA TYR A 22 10.49 0.00 9.37
C TYR A 22 10.04 -0.93 10.48
N HIS A 23 9.26 -1.96 10.21
CA HIS A 23 8.72 -2.91 11.19
C HIS A 23 8.01 -2.24 12.39
N HIS A 24 7.35 -1.09 12.15
CA HIS A 24 6.88 -0.19 13.20
C HIS A 24 5.44 -0.46 13.68
N ARG A 25 4.65 -1.18 12.89
CA ARG A 25 3.29 -1.57 13.22
C ARG A 25 2.87 -2.83 12.47
N PHE A 26 1.75 -3.36 12.85
CA PHE A 26 1.13 -4.45 12.11
C PHE A 26 0.39 -3.91 10.87
N SER A 27 0.43 -4.64 9.77
CA SER A 27 -0.30 -4.36 8.54
C SER A 27 -0.58 -5.65 7.79
N ASP A 28 -1.86 -5.89 7.49
CA ASP A 28 -2.36 -7.13 6.89
C ASP A 28 -2.85 -6.94 5.46
N ASP A 29 -3.06 -5.68 5.04
CA ASP A 29 -3.52 -5.37 3.69
C ASP A 29 -2.33 -5.39 2.72
N LEU A 30 -2.49 -5.98 1.54
CA LEU A 30 -1.51 -5.91 0.47
C LEU A 30 -2.01 -4.91 -0.58
N ASP A 31 -1.32 -3.79 -0.72
CA ASP A 31 -1.61 -2.76 -1.70
C ASP A 31 -0.60 -2.87 -2.86
N PHE A 32 -1.03 -3.34 -4.03
CA PHE A 32 -0.23 -3.45 -5.23
C PHE A 32 -0.63 -2.40 -6.25
N PHE A 33 0.33 -1.60 -6.68
CA PHE A 33 0.11 -0.53 -7.63
C PHE A 33 0.85 -0.79 -8.95
N THR A 34 0.29 -0.29 -10.03
CA THR A 34 0.91 -0.10 -11.34
C THR A 34 0.51 1.26 -11.88
N HIS A 35 1.07 1.70 -13.00
CA HIS A 35 0.81 3.03 -13.56
C HIS A 35 0.25 2.93 -14.97
N ASN A 36 -0.96 3.47 -15.16
CA ASN A 36 -1.59 3.64 -16.47
C ASN A 36 -1.45 2.41 -17.38
N ASP A 37 -1.64 1.23 -16.77
CA ASP A 37 -1.53 -0.05 -17.45
C ASP A 37 -2.82 -0.35 -18.23
N PRO A 38 -2.80 -0.39 -19.57
CA PRO A 38 -3.98 -0.67 -20.37
C PRO A 38 -4.48 -2.12 -20.20
N ASP A 39 -3.62 -3.03 -19.76
CA ASP A 39 -3.92 -4.44 -19.56
C ASP A 39 -4.19 -4.80 -18.09
N PHE A 40 -4.35 -3.79 -17.21
CA PHE A 40 -4.53 -3.95 -15.77
C PHE A 40 -5.50 -5.08 -15.39
N LEU A 41 -6.72 -5.09 -15.93
CA LEU A 41 -7.71 -6.11 -15.61
C LEU A 41 -7.30 -7.52 -16.07
N ASN A 42 -6.55 -7.62 -17.16
CA ASN A 42 -6.05 -8.91 -17.64
C ASN A 42 -4.93 -9.42 -16.70
N HIS A 43 -4.07 -8.54 -16.22
CA HIS A 43 -3.05 -8.87 -15.22
C HIS A 43 -3.68 -9.33 -13.91
N VAL A 44 -4.69 -8.64 -13.40
CA VAL A 44 -5.43 -9.08 -12.19
C VAL A 44 -6.09 -10.45 -12.39
N LYS A 45 -6.71 -10.70 -13.55
CA LYS A 45 -7.31 -12.01 -13.87
C LYS A 45 -6.26 -13.12 -13.96
N LEU A 46 -5.08 -12.81 -14.50
CA LEU A 46 -3.96 -13.76 -14.57
C LEU A 46 -3.45 -14.11 -13.16
N PHE A 47 -3.32 -13.10 -12.28
CA PHE A 47 -3.00 -13.33 -10.88
C PHE A 47 -4.01 -14.24 -10.19
N LEU A 48 -5.31 -14.00 -10.39
CA LEU A 48 -6.37 -14.82 -9.80
C LEU A 48 -6.30 -16.29 -10.26
N ARG A 49 -5.98 -16.52 -11.53
CA ARG A 49 -5.78 -17.90 -12.06
C ARG A 49 -4.60 -18.57 -11.38
N ALA A 50 -3.45 -17.89 -11.35
CA ALA A 50 -2.25 -18.43 -10.70
C ALA A 50 -2.45 -18.69 -9.20
N LEU A 51 -3.25 -17.85 -8.52
CA LEU A 51 -3.61 -18.06 -7.12
C LEU A 51 -4.45 -19.33 -6.94
N ASN A 52 -5.48 -19.53 -7.76
CA ASN A 52 -6.31 -20.73 -7.72
C ASN A 52 -5.51 -22.01 -8.01
N ASP A 53 -4.49 -21.91 -8.88
CA ASP A 53 -3.65 -23.05 -9.25
C ASP A 53 -2.60 -23.36 -8.15
N SER A 54 -2.38 -22.46 -7.18
CA SER A 54 -1.33 -22.62 -6.16
C SER A 54 -1.68 -23.64 -5.04
N GLU A 55 -2.96 -24.00 -4.89
CA GLU A 55 -3.48 -24.85 -3.80
C GLU A 55 -3.22 -24.33 -2.36
N GLU A 56 -2.40 -23.29 -2.19
CA GLU A 56 -2.04 -22.72 -0.89
C GLU A 56 -3.07 -21.71 -0.38
N TYR A 57 -3.73 -21.02 -1.32
CA TYR A 57 -4.72 -19.99 -1.03
C TYR A 57 -5.96 -20.15 -1.89
N GLU A 58 -7.08 -19.76 -1.36
CA GLU A 58 -8.35 -19.69 -2.08
C GLU A 58 -8.97 -18.30 -1.95
N ILE A 59 -9.76 -17.90 -2.96
CA ILE A 59 -10.52 -16.66 -2.90
C ILE A 59 -11.67 -16.84 -1.92
N ASP A 60 -11.82 -15.90 -0.97
CA ASP A 60 -12.99 -15.88 -0.09
C ASP A 60 -14.23 -15.48 -0.90
N THR A 61 -15.03 -16.47 -1.25
CA THR A 61 -16.25 -16.30 -2.05
C THR A 61 -17.41 -15.64 -1.28
N LYS A 62 -17.28 -15.47 0.03
CA LYS A 62 -18.30 -14.77 0.85
C LYS A 62 -18.32 -13.28 0.57
N ILE A 63 -17.18 -12.73 0.13
CA ILE A 63 -17.02 -11.34 -0.24
C ILE A 63 -16.74 -11.29 -1.74
N ALA A 64 -17.72 -10.80 -2.51
CA ALA A 64 -17.55 -10.71 -3.97
C ALA A 64 -16.36 -9.81 -4.31
N PRO A 65 -15.42 -10.26 -5.18
CA PRO A 65 -14.35 -9.42 -5.66
C PRO A 65 -14.89 -8.15 -6.32
N GLN A 66 -14.30 -7.01 -5.97
CA GLN A 66 -14.57 -5.76 -6.68
C GLN A 66 -13.56 -5.65 -7.82
N MET A 67 -14.02 -5.43 -9.03
CA MET A 67 -13.16 -5.28 -10.20
C MET A 67 -13.69 -4.16 -11.08
N THR A 68 -12.88 -3.11 -11.21
CA THR A 68 -13.11 -1.99 -12.13
C THR A 68 -11.90 -1.84 -13.06
N GLN A 69 -11.95 -0.88 -13.97
CA GLN A 69 -10.87 -0.64 -14.93
C GLN A 69 -9.55 -0.25 -14.25
N ASP A 70 -9.62 0.44 -13.10
CA ASP A 70 -8.45 0.98 -12.42
C ASP A 70 -8.29 0.50 -10.97
N PHE A 71 -9.18 -0.37 -10.49
CA PHE A 71 -9.15 -0.87 -9.12
C PHE A 71 -9.71 -2.27 -9.03
N SER A 72 -9.02 -3.13 -8.26
CA SER A 72 -9.56 -4.45 -7.91
C SER A 72 -9.26 -4.77 -6.46
N ARG A 73 -10.26 -5.31 -5.74
CA ARG A 73 -10.14 -5.77 -4.36
C ARG A 73 -10.52 -7.21 -4.25
N LEU A 74 -9.66 -7.98 -3.62
CA LEU A 74 -9.82 -9.40 -3.39
C LEU A 74 -9.64 -9.71 -1.90
N PHE A 75 -10.34 -10.74 -1.45
CA PHE A 75 -10.10 -11.34 -0.16
C PHE A 75 -9.70 -12.79 -0.39
N ILE A 76 -8.59 -13.19 0.20
CA ILE A 76 -8.07 -14.57 0.10
C ILE A 76 -7.89 -15.16 1.48
N GLN A 77 -7.97 -16.48 1.57
CA GLN A 77 -7.68 -17.21 2.79
C GLN A 77 -6.73 -18.38 2.50
N SER A 78 -5.90 -18.74 3.46
CA SER A 78 -5.06 -19.92 3.35
C SER A 78 -5.91 -21.20 3.38
N THR A 79 -5.52 -22.23 2.61
CA THR A 79 -6.18 -23.53 2.58
C THR A 79 -5.77 -24.43 3.74
N GLY A 80 -4.71 -24.07 4.49
CA GLY A 80 -4.17 -24.83 5.63
C GLY A 80 -5.23 -25.12 6.71
N LYS A 81 -5.11 -26.27 7.37
CA LYS A 81 -6.04 -26.69 8.43
C LYS A 81 -5.85 -25.96 9.76
N ASN A 82 -4.65 -25.43 10.01
CA ASN A 82 -4.29 -24.73 11.23
C ASN A 82 -4.12 -23.23 10.87
N ASP A 83 -4.71 -22.35 11.67
CA ASP A 83 -4.58 -20.89 11.60
C ASP A 83 -4.86 -20.30 10.19
N LYS A 84 -6.15 -20.16 9.87
CA LYS A 84 -6.55 -19.51 8.64
C LYS A 84 -6.03 -18.08 8.58
N VAL A 85 -5.17 -17.80 7.62
CA VAL A 85 -4.71 -16.44 7.32
C VAL A 85 -5.68 -15.83 6.31
N PHE A 86 -6.24 -14.69 6.66
CA PHE A 86 -7.08 -13.88 5.77
C PHE A 86 -6.28 -12.67 5.32
N LEU A 87 -6.24 -12.42 4.03
CA LEU A 87 -5.56 -11.28 3.43
C LEU A 87 -6.53 -10.50 2.53
N LYS A 88 -6.50 -9.20 2.68
CA LYS A 88 -7.09 -8.29 1.70
C LYS A 88 -6.00 -7.87 0.72
N ILE A 89 -6.28 -7.94 -0.57
CA ILE A 89 -5.38 -7.51 -1.63
C ILE A 89 -6.10 -6.45 -2.46
N ASP A 90 -5.50 -5.28 -2.54
CA ASP A 90 -5.93 -4.19 -3.41
C ASP A 90 -4.94 -4.06 -4.57
N PHE A 91 -5.45 -4.04 -5.80
CA PHE A 91 -4.71 -3.68 -7.00
C PHE A 91 -5.20 -2.33 -7.48
N VAL A 92 -4.27 -1.43 -7.77
CA VAL A 92 -4.58 -0.08 -8.23
C VAL A 92 -3.78 0.24 -9.49
N ASN A 93 -4.48 0.66 -10.51
CA ASN A 93 -3.90 1.25 -11.72
C ASN A 93 -3.86 2.78 -11.51
N ASP A 94 -2.76 3.27 -10.95
CA ASP A 94 -2.61 4.67 -10.55
C ASP A 94 -2.26 5.57 -11.74
N ILE A 95 -2.36 6.87 -11.54
CA ILE A 95 -1.88 7.86 -12.49
C ILE A 95 -0.37 7.72 -12.74
N PRO A 96 0.15 8.15 -13.91
CA PRO A 96 1.56 7.94 -14.27
C PRO A 96 2.54 8.84 -13.52
N ILE A 97 2.14 9.42 -12.38
CA ILE A 97 3.00 10.26 -11.54
C ILE A 97 3.53 9.43 -10.38
N HIS A 98 4.81 9.15 -10.40
CA HIS A 98 5.54 8.43 -9.35
C HIS A 98 6.78 9.21 -8.93
N TYR A 99 7.16 9.11 -7.67
CA TYR A 99 8.34 9.77 -7.11
C TYR A 99 9.28 8.75 -6.45
N GLY A 100 10.57 8.91 -6.70
CA GLY A 100 11.59 7.95 -6.28
C GLY A 100 11.62 6.71 -7.18
N GLU A 101 12.45 5.75 -6.82
CA GLU A 101 12.68 4.54 -7.60
C GLU A 101 11.92 3.35 -7.01
N ILE A 102 11.31 2.55 -7.86
CA ILE A 102 10.79 1.23 -7.48
C ILE A 102 12.00 0.30 -7.39
N ILE A 103 12.14 -0.39 -6.26
CA ILE A 103 13.29 -1.25 -6.00
C ILE A 103 12.88 -2.72 -6.03
N ASP A 104 13.80 -3.58 -6.50
CA ASP A 104 13.62 -5.02 -6.44
C ASP A 104 13.91 -5.54 -5.02
N ASP A 105 13.00 -6.35 -4.49
CA ASP A 105 13.12 -7.02 -3.21
C ASP A 105 12.95 -8.53 -3.37
N LYS A 106 13.75 -9.30 -2.62
CA LYS A 106 13.77 -10.77 -2.74
C LYS A 106 12.51 -11.45 -2.22
N VAL A 107 11.82 -10.82 -1.26
CA VAL A 107 10.62 -11.37 -0.61
C VAL A 107 9.37 -10.82 -1.26
N PHE A 108 9.32 -9.51 -1.46
CA PHE A 108 8.10 -8.80 -1.89
C PHE A 108 8.06 -8.54 -3.40
N GLY A 109 9.11 -8.88 -4.15
CA GLY A 109 9.22 -8.56 -5.56
C GLY A 109 9.62 -7.10 -5.77
N LYS A 110 8.70 -6.26 -6.25
CA LYS A 110 8.94 -4.82 -6.41
C LYS A 110 8.35 -4.05 -5.24
N LEU A 111 9.11 -3.09 -4.71
CA LEU A 111 8.70 -2.22 -3.61
C LEU A 111 8.67 -0.76 -4.06
N ASP A 112 7.65 -0.05 -3.60
CA ASP A 112 7.53 1.38 -3.75
C ASP A 112 8.59 2.14 -2.96
N SER A 113 8.97 3.31 -3.44
CA SER A 113 9.85 4.21 -2.71
C SER A 113 9.16 4.76 -1.44
N VAL A 114 9.94 4.97 -0.39
CA VAL A 114 9.45 5.63 0.84
C VAL A 114 8.91 7.03 0.55
N GLU A 115 9.52 7.74 -0.40
CA GLU A 115 9.09 9.07 -0.81
C GLU A 115 7.69 9.02 -1.44
N ASN A 116 7.46 8.10 -2.39
CA ASN A 116 6.15 7.97 -3.05
C ASN A 116 5.07 7.55 -2.04
N ILE A 117 5.40 6.62 -1.13
CA ILE A 117 4.48 6.21 -0.06
C ILE A 117 4.11 7.40 0.82
N LEU A 118 5.08 8.25 1.22
CA LEU A 118 4.81 9.47 1.99
C LEU A 118 3.85 10.41 1.25
N ILE A 119 4.10 10.63 -0.03
CA ILE A 119 3.26 11.48 -0.87
C ILE A 119 1.84 10.93 -0.94
N ASN A 120 1.67 9.62 -1.18
CA ASN A 120 0.37 8.96 -1.21
C ASN A 120 -0.34 9.02 0.16
N LYS A 121 0.40 8.99 1.28
CA LYS A 121 -0.18 9.20 2.62
C LYS A 121 -0.67 10.63 2.82
N ILE A 122 0.01 11.63 2.27
CA ILE A 122 -0.43 13.02 2.33
C ILE A 122 -1.71 13.24 1.51
N THR A 123 -1.83 12.65 0.30
CA THR A 123 -3.08 12.72 -0.48
C THR A 123 -4.25 12.07 0.26
N ALA A 124 -3.97 11.04 1.04
CA ALA A 124 -4.98 10.26 1.76
C ALA A 124 -5.37 10.82 3.14
N LEU A 125 -4.74 11.88 3.64
CA LEU A 125 -4.93 12.40 5.01
C LEU A 125 -6.37 12.76 5.34
N THR A 126 -7.17 13.17 4.36
CA THR A 126 -8.59 13.50 4.54
C THR A 126 -9.45 12.31 5.00
N ARG A 127 -8.93 11.09 4.91
CA ARG A 127 -9.59 9.89 5.43
C ARG A 127 -9.53 9.77 6.95
N PHE A 128 -8.70 10.60 7.62
CA PHE A 128 -8.51 10.60 9.08
C PHE A 128 -8.10 9.25 9.67
N GLU A 129 -7.34 8.44 8.93
CA GLU A 129 -6.88 7.13 9.39
C GLU A 129 -5.66 7.26 10.31
N PRO A 130 -5.73 6.81 11.59
CA PRO A 130 -4.60 6.90 12.52
C PRO A 130 -3.34 6.19 12.03
N LYS A 131 -3.50 5.12 11.26
CA LYS A 131 -2.39 4.37 10.65
C LYS A 131 -1.58 5.22 9.67
N ASP A 132 -2.23 6.13 8.92
CA ASP A 132 -1.53 7.01 7.98
C ASP A 132 -0.64 8.01 8.71
N ILE A 133 -1.10 8.54 9.85
CA ILE A 133 -0.31 9.43 10.70
C ILE A 133 0.89 8.71 11.32
N ALA A 134 0.69 7.48 11.81
CA ALA A 134 1.78 6.66 12.35
C ALA A 134 2.86 6.39 11.28
N ASP A 135 2.43 6.10 10.05
CA ASP A 135 3.34 5.90 8.91
C ASP A 135 4.12 7.17 8.57
N ILE A 136 3.43 8.32 8.44
CA ILE A 136 4.05 9.63 8.18
C ILE A 136 5.08 9.98 9.27
N TRP A 137 4.73 9.77 10.53
CA TRP A 137 5.63 10.01 11.67
C TRP A 137 6.87 9.11 11.59
N MET A 138 6.69 7.82 11.31
CA MET A 138 7.81 6.89 11.18
C MET A 138 8.74 7.26 10.04
N ILE A 139 8.20 7.62 8.88
CA ILE A 139 8.98 8.10 7.73
C ILE A 139 9.75 9.35 8.12
N SER A 140 9.11 10.33 8.78
CA SER A 140 9.74 11.60 9.16
C SER A 140 10.87 11.45 10.17
N LYS A 141 10.85 10.40 10.98
CA LYS A 141 11.93 10.09 11.91
C LYS A 141 13.17 9.46 11.27
N ASN A 142 12.97 8.74 10.19
CA ASN A 142 14.02 7.92 9.58
C ASN A 142 14.57 8.50 8.28
N ASN A 143 13.93 9.55 7.74
CA ASN A 143 14.32 10.15 6.46
C ASN A 143 14.38 11.67 6.58
N THR A 144 15.31 12.26 5.85
CA THR A 144 15.40 13.72 5.70
C THR A 144 14.77 14.13 4.37
N PHE A 145 13.79 15.02 4.41
CA PHE A 145 13.13 15.57 3.24
C PHE A 145 12.57 16.97 3.52
N SER A 146 12.21 17.69 2.47
CA SER A 146 11.54 18.98 2.56
C SER A 146 10.03 18.79 2.58
N TRP A 147 9.36 19.17 3.66
CA TRP A 147 7.89 19.14 3.73
C TRP A 147 7.22 19.94 2.62
N LYS A 148 7.82 21.09 2.27
CA LYS A 148 7.34 21.90 1.17
C LYS A 148 7.32 21.11 -0.14
N ASP A 149 8.41 20.40 -0.43
CA ASP A 149 8.53 19.60 -1.66
C ASP A 149 7.56 18.42 -1.67
N ILE A 150 7.41 17.74 -0.54
CA ILE A 150 6.45 16.64 -0.39
C ILE A 150 5.02 17.13 -0.65
N VAL A 151 4.63 18.26 -0.09
CA VAL A 151 3.28 18.81 -0.30
C VAL A 151 3.08 19.26 -1.76
N ILE A 152 4.08 19.87 -2.40
CA ILE A 152 4.02 20.19 -3.83
C ILE A 152 3.82 18.93 -4.67
N LYS A 153 4.59 17.87 -4.40
CA LYS A 153 4.47 16.58 -5.08
C LYS A 153 3.11 15.93 -4.85
N ALA A 154 2.58 16.01 -3.62
CA ALA A 154 1.24 15.52 -3.31
C ALA A 154 0.16 16.27 -4.09
N LYS A 155 0.26 17.59 -4.21
CA LYS A 155 -0.65 18.42 -5.04
C LYS A 155 -0.57 18.07 -6.52
N ASN A 156 0.58 17.67 -7.02
CA ASN A 156 0.71 17.23 -8.42
C ASN A 156 -0.03 15.89 -8.66
N LYS A 157 -0.11 15.02 -7.64
CA LYS A 157 -0.89 13.78 -7.71
C LYS A 157 -2.39 14.02 -7.48
N ASP A 158 -2.74 14.88 -6.55
CA ASP A 158 -4.10 15.18 -6.18
C ASP A 158 -4.26 16.68 -5.87
N VAL A 159 -4.92 17.39 -6.77
CA VAL A 159 -5.18 18.84 -6.66
C VAL A 159 -6.03 19.22 -5.43
N GLY A 160 -6.73 18.24 -4.83
CA GLY A 160 -7.50 18.43 -3.60
C GLY A 160 -6.65 18.54 -2.33
N VAL A 161 -5.35 18.30 -2.40
CA VAL A 161 -4.46 18.43 -1.24
C VAL A 161 -4.37 19.87 -0.79
N ASN A 162 -4.78 20.13 0.45
CA ASN A 162 -4.69 21.42 1.11
C ASN A 162 -3.66 21.39 2.23
N GLU A 163 -2.68 22.30 2.19
CA GLU A 163 -1.55 22.35 3.15
C GLU A 163 -2.00 22.61 4.58
N GLU A 164 -2.92 23.57 4.77
CA GLU A 164 -3.41 23.92 6.11
C GLU A 164 -4.22 22.79 6.72
N GLN A 165 -5.07 22.15 5.90
CA GLN A 165 -5.84 21.00 6.32
C GLN A 165 -4.92 19.81 6.68
N ALA A 166 -3.94 19.48 5.84
CA ALA A 166 -2.98 18.43 6.11
C ALA A 166 -2.21 18.68 7.41
N ALA A 167 -1.71 19.90 7.60
CA ALA A 167 -1.03 20.29 8.84
C ALA A 167 -1.96 20.24 10.05
N GLY A 168 -3.22 20.64 9.91
CA GLY A 168 -4.25 20.57 10.95
C GLY A 168 -4.53 19.13 11.37
N ILE A 169 -4.70 18.24 10.40
CA ILE A 169 -4.92 16.80 10.66
C ILE A 169 -3.72 16.22 11.41
N ILE A 170 -2.49 16.41 10.93
CA ILE A 170 -1.30 15.89 11.59
C ILE A 170 -1.19 16.39 13.03
N ARG A 171 -1.48 17.66 13.29
CA ARG A 171 -1.43 18.24 14.65
C ARG A 171 -2.56 17.76 15.56
N SER A 172 -3.69 17.33 15.03
CA SER A 172 -4.84 16.87 15.82
C SER A 172 -4.64 15.50 16.46
N PHE A 173 -3.66 14.72 15.99
CA PHE A 173 -3.36 13.41 16.54
C PHE A 173 -2.49 13.51 17.79
N PRO A 174 -2.85 12.79 18.89
CA PRO A 174 -2.08 12.84 20.11
C PRO A 174 -0.69 12.24 19.94
N PRO A 175 0.35 12.80 20.60
CA PRO A 175 1.72 12.28 20.55
C PRO A 175 1.86 10.82 21.00
N THR A 176 0.89 10.31 21.75
CA THR A 176 0.84 8.93 22.25
C THR A 176 0.60 7.88 21.13
N LEU A 177 0.16 8.28 19.95
CA LEU A 177 0.07 7.36 18.80
C LEU A 177 1.45 6.80 18.39
N SER A 178 2.53 7.48 18.75
CA SER A 178 3.90 6.99 18.56
C SER A 178 4.25 5.76 19.41
N LEU A 179 3.36 5.33 20.32
CA LEU A 179 3.56 4.22 21.26
C LEU A 179 2.84 2.92 20.85
N VAL A 180 2.32 2.83 19.64
CA VAL A 180 1.86 1.52 19.12
C VAL A 180 3.10 0.66 18.94
N ARG A 181 3.48 -0.03 20.02
CA ARG A 181 4.60 -0.98 20.01
C ARG A 181 4.32 -2.07 18.99
N PRO A 182 5.31 -2.43 18.16
CA PRO A 182 5.21 -3.65 17.38
C PRO A 182 5.00 -4.80 18.38
N ARG A 183 3.92 -5.56 18.25
CA ARG A 183 3.87 -6.87 18.88
C ARG A 183 4.87 -7.71 18.10
N CYS A 184 6.06 -7.86 18.70
CA CYS A 184 6.99 -8.90 18.27
C CYS A 184 6.28 -10.25 18.41
N LEU A 185 6.26 -11.00 17.33
CA LEU A 185 6.08 -12.45 17.35
C LEU A 185 7.35 -13.08 17.89
#